data_5aec67e8e8ecb22b53fb0db60baa32ab
#
_entry.id   5aec67e8e8ecb22b53fb0db60baa32ab
#
_cell.length_a   1.000
_cell.length_b   1.000
_cell.length_c   1.000
_cell.angle_alpha   90.00
_cell.angle_beta   90.00
_cell.angle_gamma   90.00
#
_symmetry.space_group_name_H-M   'P 1'
#
loop_
_entity.id
_entity.type
_entity.pdbx_description
1 polymer ?
#
loop_
_entity_poly.entity_id
_entity_poly.type
_entity_poly.pdbx_seq_one_letter_code
_entity_poly.pdbx_strand_id
1 'polypeptide(L)'
;MKKRNIINKLIIAPLLMGFMSCTGNYMDINSNPYQPGDLTPDDYALGSAMSNLASTVISSDVNTAQFTDCLLGGPLGGYFADSNAGWSNTISNFNATNDWTRVFLMSDRIISTLYANLSTVKQVSENTNNPVPYAIAQIIKVAAMSRVTDTYGPIPYSKIGQDGKITIPYDTQEEVYNAFFKELDESIEVLTENRNAALVASADFVYSGNVQKWVKFANSLKLRLAIRIANVSPAKAKEMAESAVNHELGLIETNADNATWKYFGTISNPLFMAVRYNEEASGGDTHPAADIICYMNGYNDNRRASYFEESKWEGESYVGLRRGIDLSKA
;
A
#
# COMPACT_ATOMS: atom_id res chain seq x y z
N MET A 1 17.67 44.39 -64.20
CA MET A 1 16.67 43.92 -63.18
C MET A 1 16.41 42.40 -63.15
N LYS A 2 17.19 41.52 -63.81
CA LYS A 2 16.99 40.05 -63.80
C LYS A 2 17.90 39.27 -62.84
N LYS A 3 18.96 39.84 -62.32
CA LYS A 3 19.90 39.12 -61.40
C LYS A 3 19.44 39.09 -59.92
N ARG A 4 18.59 39.99 -59.50
CA ARG A 4 18.14 40.11 -58.10
C ARG A 4 17.12 39.05 -57.68
N ASN A 5 16.34 38.49 -58.64
CA ASN A 5 15.34 37.48 -58.38
C ASN A 5 15.87 36.04 -58.27
N ILE A 6 17.09 35.81 -58.79
CA ILE A 6 17.74 34.47 -58.73
C ILE A 6 18.36 34.25 -57.35
N ILE A 7 18.93 35.28 -56.75
CA ILE A 7 19.58 35.21 -55.44
C ILE A 7 18.52 34.97 -54.35
N ASN A 8 17.34 35.58 -54.43
CA ASN A 8 16.25 35.37 -53.49
C ASN A 8 15.64 33.96 -53.57
N LYS A 9 15.67 33.33 -54.75
CA LYS A 9 15.20 31.94 -54.92
C LYS A 9 16.21 30.89 -54.44
N LEU A 10 17.51 31.20 -54.48
CA LEU A 10 18.57 30.31 -53.99
C LEU A 10 18.72 30.36 -52.46
N ILE A 11 18.30 31.41 -51.78
CA ILE A 11 18.36 31.53 -50.30
C ILE A 11 17.15 30.91 -49.64
N ILE A 12 16.00 30.89 -50.32
CA ILE A 12 14.76 30.32 -49.76
C ILE A 12 14.74 28.77 -49.83
N ALA A 13 15.39 28.17 -50.85
CA ALA A 13 15.43 26.70 -51.00
C ALA A 13 16.19 25.99 -49.89
N PRO A 14 17.37 26.40 -49.40
CA PRO A 14 18.02 25.75 -48.27
C PRO A 14 17.34 26.04 -46.92
N LEU A 15 16.61 27.16 -46.79
CA LEU A 15 15.87 27.47 -45.57
C LEU A 15 14.64 26.56 -45.37
N LEU A 16 13.99 26.15 -46.47
CA LEU A 16 12.85 25.21 -46.42
C LEU A 16 13.32 23.75 -46.22
N MET A 17 14.53 23.36 -46.62
CA MET A 17 15.07 22.02 -46.34
C MET A 17 15.56 21.87 -44.89
N GLY A 18 15.88 22.96 -44.20
CA GLY A 18 16.32 22.94 -42.79
C GLY A 18 15.19 22.59 -41.79
N PHE A 19 13.92 22.70 -42.18
CA PHE A 19 12.80 22.36 -41.31
C PHE A 19 12.26 20.92 -41.47
N MET A 20 12.78 20.13 -42.40
CA MET A 20 12.34 18.75 -42.62
C MET A 20 13.25 17.68 -41.99
N SER A 21 14.31 18.07 -41.30
CA SER A 21 15.38 17.14 -40.93
C SER A 21 15.37 16.57 -39.52
N CYS A 22 14.45 16.95 -38.65
CA CYS A 22 14.52 16.52 -37.23
C CYS A 22 13.32 15.72 -36.66
N THR A 23 12.31 15.45 -37.48
CA THR A 23 11.14 14.75 -36.95
C THR A 23 10.89 13.35 -37.52
N GLY A 24 11.62 12.96 -38.56
CA GLY A 24 11.42 11.68 -39.27
C GLY A 24 11.64 10.44 -38.39
N ASN A 25 12.54 10.53 -37.40
CA ASN A 25 12.89 9.41 -36.54
C ASN A 25 12.68 9.73 -35.06
N TYR A 26 11.89 10.76 -34.74
CA TYR A 26 11.67 11.16 -33.34
C TYR A 26 11.08 10.03 -32.50
N MET A 27 10.13 9.30 -33.06
CA MET A 27 9.49 8.17 -32.37
C MET A 27 10.45 7.00 -32.19
N ASP A 28 11.30 6.70 -33.20
CA ASP A 28 12.26 5.59 -33.13
C ASP A 28 13.43 5.89 -32.17
N ILE A 29 13.87 7.15 -32.12
CA ILE A 29 14.95 7.57 -31.19
C ILE A 29 14.46 7.65 -29.75
N ASN A 30 13.19 7.98 -29.52
CA ASN A 30 12.59 8.06 -28.19
C ASN A 30 11.82 6.78 -27.79
N SER A 31 11.78 5.76 -28.66
CA SER A 31 11.31 4.44 -28.21
C SER A 31 12.34 3.82 -27.27
N ASN A 32 11.88 3.41 -26.09
CA ASN A 32 12.74 2.67 -25.16
C ASN A 32 12.91 1.23 -25.71
N PRO A 33 14.12 0.82 -26.16
CA PRO A 33 14.33 -0.52 -26.73
C PRO A 33 14.13 -1.64 -25.70
N TYR A 34 14.02 -1.30 -24.42
CA TYR A 34 13.72 -2.22 -23.32
C TYR A 34 12.22 -2.19 -22.92
N GLN A 35 11.40 -1.39 -23.61
CA GLN A 35 9.97 -1.40 -23.40
C GLN A 35 9.38 -2.58 -24.20
N PRO A 36 8.63 -3.49 -23.57
CA PRO A 36 7.95 -4.53 -24.31
C PRO A 36 7.12 -3.90 -25.42
N GLY A 37 7.39 -4.28 -26.67
CA GLY A 37 6.79 -3.64 -27.87
C GLY A 37 5.27 -3.82 -28.01
N ASP A 38 4.67 -4.60 -27.10
CA ASP A 38 3.25 -4.92 -27.12
C ASP A 38 2.43 -4.10 -26.09
N LEU A 39 3.07 -3.19 -25.32
CA LEU A 39 2.34 -2.34 -24.35
C LEU A 39 1.91 -1.03 -25.00
N THR A 40 0.62 -0.74 -24.91
CA THR A 40 0.09 0.57 -25.26
C THR A 40 0.45 1.61 -24.18
N PRO A 41 0.40 2.93 -24.48
CA PRO A 41 0.57 3.97 -23.45
C PRO A 41 -0.38 3.80 -22.26
N ASP A 42 -1.60 3.30 -22.50
CA ASP A 42 -2.57 3.02 -21.45
C ASP A 42 -2.16 1.84 -20.57
N ASP A 43 -1.57 0.77 -21.14
CA ASP A 43 -1.04 -0.36 -20.36
C ASP A 43 0.12 0.06 -19.46
N TYR A 44 1.01 0.92 -19.96
CA TYR A 44 2.12 1.45 -19.17
C TYR A 44 1.63 2.34 -18.02
N ALA A 45 0.68 3.25 -18.30
CA ALA A 45 0.06 4.10 -17.30
C ALA A 45 -0.66 3.27 -16.23
N LEU A 46 -1.40 2.24 -16.66
CA LEU A 46 -2.09 1.31 -15.78
C LEU A 46 -1.10 0.56 -14.88
N GLY A 47 -0.06 -0.04 -15.44
CA GLY A 47 0.95 -0.80 -14.69
C GLY A 47 1.66 0.06 -13.64
N SER A 48 2.06 1.27 -14.00
CA SER A 48 2.67 2.23 -13.07
C SER A 48 1.72 2.63 -11.95
N ALA A 49 0.47 2.98 -12.29
CA ALA A 49 -0.52 3.37 -11.30
C ALA A 49 -0.88 2.21 -10.35
N MET A 50 -1.06 1.00 -10.86
CA MET A 50 -1.35 -0.19 -10.04
C MET A 50 -0.18 -0.54 -9.10
N SER A 51 1.07 -0.42 -9.55
CA SER A 51 2.24 -0.61 -8.70
C SER A 51 2.31 0.41 -7.57
N ASN A 52 2.07 1.69 -7.89
CA ASN A 52 2.02 2.75 -6.89
C ASN A 52 0.88 2.55 -5.89
N LEU A 53 -0.29 2.08 -6.33
CA LEU A 53 -1.41 1.72 -5.44
C LEU A 53 -1.01 0.58 -4.50
N ALA A 54 -0.43 -0.50 -5.00
CA ALA A 54 0.00 -1.63 -4.17
C ALA A 54 1.00 -1.20 -3.09
N SER A 55 1.91 -0.27 -3.41
CA SER A 55 2.89 0.27 -2.46
C SER A 55 2.26 1.07 -1.30
N THR A 56 1.01 1.52 -1.43
CA THR A 56 0.29 2.20 -0.33
C THR A 56 -0.23 1.23 0.73
N VAL A 57 -0.40 -0.05 0.40
CA VAL A 57 -0.82 -1.08 1.36
C VAL A 57 0.34 -1.53 2.23
N ILE A 58 1.51 -1.77 1.60
CA ILE A 58 2.75 -2.13 2.28
C ILE A 58 3.83 -1.18 1.78
N SER A 59 4.29 -0.29 2.65
CA SER A 59 5.28 0.72 2.28
C SER A 59 6.59 0.13 1.80
N SER A 60 7.20 0.79 0.83
CA SER A 60 8.60 0.54 0.44
C SER A 60 9.60 1.41 1.21
N ASP A 61 9.12 2.27 2.09
CA ASP A 61 9.93 3.19 2.90
C ASP A 61 10.17 2.64 4.31
N VAL A 62 11.45 2.61 4.72
CA VAL A 62 11.88 2.08 6.02
C VAL A 62 11.34 2.93 7.17
N ASN A 63 11.30 4.26 7.03
CA ASN A 63 10.77 5.14 8.07
C ASN A 63 9.28 4.89 8.29
N THR A 64 8.52 4.74 7.21
CA THR A 64 7.10 4.41 7.35
C THR A 64 6.90 3.08 8.05
N ALA A 65 7.63 2.03 7.68
CA ALA A 65 7.57 0.74 8.37
C ALA A 65 7.96 0.86 9.86
N GLN A 66 8.98 1.66 10.18
CA GLN A 66 9.36 1.93 11.56
C GLN A 66 8.23 2.61 12.34
N PHE A 67 7.64 3.69 11.81
CA PHE A 67 6.58 4.41 12.51
C PHE A 67 5.26 3.63 12.58
N THR A 68 4.87 2.92 11.53
CA THR A 68 3.60 2.19 11.51
C THR A 68 3.64 0.88 12.29
N ASP A 69 4.74 0.16 12.20
CA ASP A 69 4.83 -1.21 12.72
C ASP A 69 5.68 -1.30 14.00
N CYS A 70 6.89 -0.71 14.03
CA CYS A 70 7.76 -0.81 15.17
C CYS A 70 7.38 0.14 16.32
N LEU A 71 6.88 1.33 16.03
CA LEU A 71 6.53 2.34 17.04
C LEU A 71 5.03 2.43 17.35
N LEU A 72 4.14 2.03 16.44
CA LEU A 72 2.70 2.07 16.66
C LEU A 72 2.08 0.68 16.77
N GLY A 73 1.94 -0.05 15.67
CA GLY A 73 1.17 -1.28 15.61
C GLY A 73 1.73 -2.40 16.48
N GLY A 74 3.04 -2.59 16.44
CA GLY A 74 3.74 -3.59 17.22
C GLY A 74 3.65 -3.35 18.73
N PRO A 75 4.00 -2.15 19.25
CA PRO A 75 3.87 -1.84 20.67
C PRO A 75 2.42 -1.86 21.16
N LEU A 76 1.47 -1.29 20.42
CA LEU A 76 0.05 -1.32 20.82
C LEU A 76 -0.50 -2.75 20.83
N GLY A 77 -0.05 -3.60 19.90
CA GLY A 77 -0.41 -5.02 19.84
C GLY A 77 0.32 -5.93 20.82
N GLY A 78 1.35 -5.42 21.53
CA GLY A 78 2.16 -6.23 22.44
C GLY A 78 3.17 -7.14 21.75
N TYR A 79 3.52 -6.84 20.49
CA TYR A 79 4.51 -7.61 19.72
C TYR A 79 5.93 -7.04 19.87
N PHE A 80 6.05 -5.72 19.84
CA PHE A 80 7.30 -5.01 19.92
C PHE A 80 7.37 -4.10 21.14
N ALA A 81 8.57 -3.85 21.61
CA ALA A 81 8.89 -2.80 22.57
C ALA A 81 10.02 -1.94 22.02
N ASP A 82 9.89 -0.65 22.19
CA ASP A 82 10.91 0.32 21.84
C ASP A 82 11.99 0.33 22.93
N SER A 83 13.23 0.17 22.53
CA SER A 83 14.42 0.17 23.42
C SER A 83 15.26 1.43 23.29
N ASN A 84 14.89 2.37 22.44
CA ASN A 84 15.62 3.62 22.25
C ASN A 84 15.16 4.69 23.24
N ALA A 85 16.05 5.12 24.14
CA ALA A 85 15.76 6.17 25.11
C ALA A 85 15.33 7.50 24.47
N GLY A 86 15.74 7.79 23.23
CA GLY A 86 15.31 8.96 22.46
C GLY A 86 13.83 8.94 22.08
N TRP A 87 13.19 7.78 22.07
CA TRP A 87 11.79 7.59 21.74
C TRP A 87 10.84 7.55 22.96
N SER A 88 11.34 7.80 24.17
CA SER A 88 10.58 7.65 25.43
C SER A 88 9.28 8.45 25.50
N ASN A 89 9.15 9.51 24.72
CA ASN A 89 7.95 10.35 24.65
C ASN A 89 7.22 10.24 23.32
N THR A 90 7.37 9.16 22.60
CA THR A 90 6.80 8.97 21.28
C THR A 90 5.57 8.07 21.29
N ILE A 91 5.14 7.65 20.11
CA ILE A 91 3.93 6.88 19.84
C ILE A 91 3.90 5.59 20.66
N SER A 92 5.01 4.86 20.75
CA SER A 92 5.11 3.58 21.47
C SER A 92 4.78 3.66 22.96
N ASN A 93 4.88 4.84 23.53
CA ASN A 93 4.54 5.12 24.94
C ASN A 93 3.16 5.79 25.10
N PHE A 94 2.29 5.68 24.12
CA PHE A 94 0.95 6.28 24.10
C PHE A 94 0.95 7.81 24.24
N ASN A 95 2.04 8.45 23.87
CA ASN A 95 2.19 9.90 23.86
C ASN A 95 2.14 10.41 22.42
N ALA A 96 0.98 10.93 22.01
CA ALA A 96 0.76 11.49 20.70
C ALA A 96 1.49 12.84 20.57
N THR A 97 2.65 12.83 19.93
CA THR A 97 3.42 14.01 19.53
C THR A 97 3.19 14.34 18.06
N ASN A 98 3.89 15.33 17.53
CA ASN A 98 3.91 15.61 16.09
C ASN A 98 4.41 14.42 15.25
N ASP A 99 5.15 13.49 15.84
CA ASP A 99 5.60 12.27 15.17
C ASP A 99 4.45 11.35 14.76
N TRP A 100 3.28 11.49 15.39
CA TRP A 100 2.07 10.78 14.96
C TRP A 100 1.72 11.02 13.49
N THR A 101 2.01 12.19 12.95
CA THR A 101 1.80 12.51 11.53
C THR A 101 2.71 11.75 10.59
N ARG A 102 3.82 11.19 11.07
CA ARG A 102 4.76 10.39 10.27
C ARG A 102 4.23 9.00 9.94
N VAL A 103 3.26 8.50 10.68
CA VAL A 103 2.71 7.15 10.55
C VAL A 103 2.04 7.10 9.21
N PHE A 104 1.76 7.45 8.30
CA PHE A 104 1.18 7.33 6.97
C PHE A 104 1.26 8.62 6.12
N LEU A 105 1.44 9.77 6.77
CA LEU A 105 1.20 11.04 6.08
C LEU A 105 2.46 11.69 5.53
N MET A 106 3.59 11.64 6.26
CA MET A 106 4.78 12.40 5.87
C MET A 106 5.66 11.65 4.87
N SER A 107 6.01 10.40 5.13
CA SER A 107 6.91 9.62 4.28
C SER A 107 6.19 9.07 3.06
N ASP A 108 5.11 8.36 3.23
CA ASP A 108 4.39 7.72 2.13
C ASP A 108 3.46 8.65 1.38
N ARG A 109 3.02 9.74 2.00
CA ARG A 109 2.00 10.61 1.43
C ARG A 109 0.79 9.80 0.94
N ILE A 110 0.37 8.83 1.76
CA ILE A 110 -0.55 7.77 1.35
C ILE A 110 -1.81 8.31 0.64
N ILE A 111 -2.42 9.37 1.17
CA ILE A 111 -3.66 9.93 0.61
C ILE A 111 -3.41 10.46 -0.81
N SER A 112 -2.41 11.33 -0.99
CA SER A 112 -2.13 11.95 -2.29
C SER A 112 -1.68 10.92 -3.32
N THR A 113 -0.81 9.98 -2.94
CA THR A 113 -0.31 8.92 -3.82
C THR A 113 -1.45 8.01 -4.24
N LEU A 114 -2.28 7.55 -3.30
CA LEU A 114 -3.38 6.64 -3.56
C LEU A 114 -4.42 7.26 -4.50
N TYR A 115 -4.93 8.45 -4.17
CA TYR A 115 -6.02 9.05 -4.95
C TYR A 115 -5.58 9.53 -6.33
N ALA A 116 -4.33 9.99 -6.51
CA ALA A 116 -3.79 10.32 -7.83
C ALA A 116 -3.73 9.08 -8.75
N ASN A 117 -3.19 7.97 -8.24
CA ASN A 117 -3.11 6.74 -9.01
C ASN A 117 -4.48 6.09 -9.23
N LEU A 118 -5.38 6.15 -8.24
CA LEU A 118 -6.77 5.70 -8.39
C LEU A 118 -7.48 6.44 -9.52
N SER A 119 -7.28 7.75 -9.63
CA SER A 119 -7.85 8.57 -10.73
C SER A 119 -7.31 8.12 -12.10
N THR A 120 -6.01 7.83 -12.19
CA THR A 120 -5.40 7.31 -13.43
C THR A 120 -6.01 5.95 -13.82
N VAL A 121 -6.11 5.00 -12.88
CA VAL A 121 -6.72 3.69 -13.15
C VAL A 121 -8.18 3.83 -13.57
N LYS A 122 -8.94 4.72 -12.92
CA LYS A 122 -10.33 5.00 -13.29
C LYS A 122 -10.42 5.49 -14.73
N GLN A 123 -9.59 6.46 -15.11
CA GLN A 123 -9.58 7.01 -16.48
C GLN A 123 -9.24 5.95 -17.52
N VAL A 124 -8.24 5.11 -17.26
CA VAL A 124 -7.86 4.00 -18.16
C VAL A 124 -9.03 3.00 -18.28
N SER A 125 -9.67 2.63 -17.17
CA SER A 125 -10.82 1.72 -17.15
C SER A 125 -11.99 2.28 -17.99
N GLU A 126 -12.28 3.58 -17.87
CA GLU A 126 -13.30 4.26 -18.64
C GLU A 126 -12.96 4.32 -20.13
N ASN A 127 -11.72 4.70 -20.48
CA ASN A 127 -11.26 4.80 -21.87
C ASN A 127 -11.28 3.45 -22.59
N THR A 128 -10.94 2.37 -21.88
CA THR A 128 -10.88 1.01 -22.43
C THR A 128 -12.20 0.24 -22.30
N ASN A 129 -13.21 0.84 -21.66
CA ASN A 129 -14.47 0.20 -21.31
C ASN A 129 -14.27 -1.14 -20.56
N ASN A 130 -13.24 -1.20 -19.71
CA ASN A 130 -12.90 -2.36 -18.90
C ASN A 130 -12.98 -2.01 -17.41
N PRO A 131 -13.98 -2.50 -16.65
CA PRO A 131 -14.17 -2.12 -15.25
C PRO A 131 -13.21 -2.85 -14.29
N VAL A 132 -12.56 -3.91 -14.73
CA VAL A 132 -11.73 -4.79 -13.87
C VAL A 132 -10.58 -4.06 -13.18
N PRO A 133 -9.77 -3.24 -13.87
CA PRO A 133 -8.66 -2.54 -13.21
C PRO A 133 -9.13 -1.60 -12.10
N TYR A 134 -10.22 -0.87 -12.33
CA TYR A 134 -10.74 0.06 -11.34
C TYR A 134 -11.33 -0.66 -10.11
N ALA A 135 -12.02 -1.77 -10.31
CA ALA A 135 -12.53 -2.60 -9.22
C ALA A 135 -11.38 -3.12 -8.33
N ILE A 136 -10.28 -3.60 -8.93
CA ILE A 136 -9.08 -4.00 -8.19
C ILE A 136 -8.47 -2.81 -7.44
N ALA A 137 -8.36 -1.66 -8.07
CA ALA A 137 -7.82 -0.46 -7.46
C ALA A 137 -8.65 0.02 -6.25
N GLN A 138 -9.98 -0.15 -6.30
CA GLN A 138 -10.87 0.14 -5.17
C GLN A 138 -10.61 -0.82 -3.98
N ILE A 139 -10.38 -2.11 -4.24
CA ILE A 139 -10.01 -3.08 -3.20
C ILE A 139 -8.69 -2.67 -2.52
N ILE A 140 -7.70 -2.29 -3.32
CA ILE A 140 -6.40 -1.81 -2.81
C ILE A 140 -6.59 -0.53 -1.98
N LYS A 141 -7.43 0.41 -2.44
CA LYS A 141 -7.77 1.62 -1.68
C LYS A 141 -8.34 1.27 -0.31
N VAL A 142 -9.29 0.37 -0.23
CA VAL A 142 -9.88 -0.07 1.05
C VAL A 142 -8.82 -0.70 1.94
N ALA A 143 -7.96 -1.57 1.40
CA ALA A 143 -6.88 -2.19 2.16
C ALA A 143 -5.91 -1.17 2.77
N ALA A 144 -5.54 -0.14 2.01
CA ALA A 144 -4.65 0.92 2.48
C ALA A 144 -5.34 1.86 3.49
N MET A 145 -6.52 2.37 3.14
CA MET A 145 -7.20 3.38 3.95
C MET A 145 -7.81 2.82 5.25
N SER A 146 -8.05 1.52 5.34
CA SER A 146 -8.48 0.87 6.58
C SER A 146 -7.41 1.03 7.67
N ARG A 147 -6.13 0.92 7.33
CA ARG A 147 -5.02 1.17 8.27
C ARG A 147 -4.98 2.62 8.73
N VAL A 148 -5.30 3.56 7.85
CA VAL A 148 -5.30 5.00 8.15
C VAL A 148 -6.40 5.35 9.13
N THR A 149 -7.65 4.93 8.88
CA THR A 149 -8.76 5.21 9.80
C THR A 149 -8.64 4.44 11.12
N ASP A 150 -8.06 3.24 11.11
CA ASP A 150 -7.78 2.50 12.33
C ASP A 150 -6.73 3.19 13.23
N THR A 151 -5.86 4.01 12.62
CA THR A 151 -4.86 4.78 13.35
C THR A 151 -5.40 6.12 13.85
N TYR A 152 -6.13 6.84 12.99
CA TYR A 152 -6.51 8.24 13.25
C TYR A 152 -7.99 8.44 13.63
N GLY A 153 -8.84 7.42 13.46
CA GLY A 153 -10.28 7.54 13.60
C GLY A 153 -10.92 8.23 12.40
N PRO A 154 -11.59 9.38 12.57
CA PRO A 154 -12.12 10.17 11.47
C PRO A 154 -11.02 10.63 10.50
N ILE A 155 -11.26 10.47 9.19
CA ILE A 155 -10.32 10.85 8.13
C ILE A 155 -11.05 11.48 6.93
N PRO A 156 -10.38 12.28 6.09
CA PRO A 156 -10.91 12.62 4.79
C PRO A 156 -11.01 11.35 3.93
N TYR A 157 -12.17 11.02 3.38
CA TYR A 157 -12.36 9.82 2.56
C TYR A 157 -13.30 10.04 1.38
N SER A 158 -14.60 10.22 1.64
CA SER A 158 -15.64 10.21 0.61
C SER A 158 -15.60 11.40 -0.34
N LYS A 159 -15.03 12.53 0.12
CA LYS A 159 -15.04 13.80 -0.63
C LYS A 159 -13.70 14.17 -1.25
N ILE A 160 -12.71 13.27 -1.16
CA ILE A 160 -11.40 13.52 -1.76
C ILE A 160 -11.52 13.59 -3.29
N GLY A 161 -10.93 14.62 -3.88
CA GLY A 161 -10.94 14.85 -5.33
C GLY A 161 -12.26 15.39 -5.90
N GLN A 162 -13.22 15.71 -5.04
CA GLN A 162 -14.47 16.35 -5.46
C GLN A 162 -14.37 17.88 -5.38
N ASP A 163 -15.00 18.55 -6.31
CA ASP A 163 -15.17 20.01 -6.34
C ASP A 163 -13.89 20.85 -6.38
N GLY A 164 -12.71 20.29 -6.61
CA GLY A 164 -11.44 21.00 -6.65
C GLY A 164 -11.05 21.70 -5.34
N LYS A 165 -11.66 21.33 -4.22
CA LYS A 165 -11.40 21.92 -2.90
C LYS A 165 -10.09 21.42 -2.30
N ILE A 166 -9.32 22.33 -1.73
CA ILE A 166 -8.07 21.99 -1.00
C ILE A 166 -8.39 21.49 0.41
N THR A 167 -9.42 22.06 1.06
CA THR A 167 -9.85 21.65 2.40
C THR A 167 -11.00 20.65 2.29
N ILE A 168 -10.78 19.45 2.79
CA ILE A 168 -11.74 18.35 2.71
C ILE A 168 -12.22 18.04 4.14
N PRO A 169 -13.54 17.98 4.37
CA PRO A 169 -14.06 17.60 5.68
C PRO A 169 -13.75 16.12 5.97
N TYR A 170 -13.63 15.79 7.24
CA TYR A 170 -13.46 14.42 7.70
C TYR A 170 -14.82 13.71 7.69
N ASP A 171 -14.79 12.46 7.24
CA ASP A 171 -15.86 11.52 7.48
C ASP A 171 -15.65 10.86 8.86
N THR A 172 -16.71 10.53 9.55
CA THR A 172 -16.62 9.72 10.78
C THR A 172 -16.08 8.33 10.45
N GLN A 173 -15.50 7.65 11.42
CA GLN A 173 -14.99 6.29 11.19
C GLN A 173 -16.11 5.32 10.76
N GLU A 174 -17.32 5.51 11.25
CA GLU A 174 -18.49 4.72 10.83
C GLU A 174 -18.84 4.97 9.35
N GLU A 175 -18.85 6.22 8.90
CA GLU A 175 -19.05 6.57 7.47
C GLU A 175 -17.97 5.97 6.59
N VAL A 176 -16.72 6.02 7.02
CA VAL A 176 -15.58 5.43 6.31
C VAL A 176 -15.73 3.91 6.18
N TYR A 177 -16.08 3.21 7.26
CA TYR A 177 -16.31 1.76 7.22
C TYR A 177 -17.50 1.38 6.36
N ASN A 178 -18.59 2.13 6.41
CA ASN A 178 -19.74 1.93 5.52
C ASN A 178 -19.35 2.11 4.04
N ALA A 179 -18.50 3.08 3.73
CA ALA A 179 -17.96 3.26 2.40
C ALA A 179 -17.07 2.08 1.98
N PHE A 180 -16.23 1.55 2.88
CA PHE A 180 -15.41 0.37 2.61
C PHE A 180 -16.25 -0.83 2.20
N PHE A 181 -17.29 -1.15 2.97
CA PHE A 181 -18.16 -2.27 2.65
C PHE A 181 -18.87 -2.10 1.31
N LYS A 182 -19.39 -0.91 1.04
CA LYS A 182 -20.01 -0.60 -0.23
C LYS A 182 -19.05 -0.78 -1.42
N GLU A 183 -17.84 -0.20 -1.31
CA GLU A 183 -16.83 -0.28 -2.36
C GLU A 183 -16.32 -1.71 -2.58
N LEU A 184 -16.21 -2.50 -1.51
CA LEU A 184 -15.86 -3.91 -1.62
C LEU A 184 -16.98 -4.70 -2.28
N ASP A 185 -18.26 -4.48 -1.93
CA ASP A 185 -19.39 -5.16 -2.54
C ASP A 185 -19.49 -4.87 -4.04
N GLU A 186 -19.41 -3.60 -4.42
CA GLU A 186 -19.40 -3.17 -5.83
C GLU A 186 -18.22 -3.79 -6.61
N SER A 187 -17.02 -3.82 -5.99
CA SER A 187 -15.84 -4.40 -6.62
C SER A 187 -15.94 -5.92 -6.76
N ILE A 188 -16.44 -6.60 -5.73
CA ILE A 188 -16.65 -8.06 -5.73
C ILE A 188 -17.66 -8.44 -6.82
N GLU A 189 -18.77 -7.70 -6.96
CA GLU A 189 -19.77 -7.92 -7.98
C GLU A 189 -19.16 -7.80 -9.39
N VAL A 190 -18.49 -6.68 -9.67
CA VAL A 190 -17.81 -6.44 -10.97
C VAL A 190 -16.81 -7.55 -11.28
N LEU A 191 -15.96 -7.93 -10.32
CA LEU A 191 -14.93 -8.94 -10.54
C LEU A 191 -15.52 -10.35 -10.66
N THR A 192 -16.63 -10.64 -9.99
CA THR A 192 -17.31 -11.94 -10.10
C THR A 192 -17.96 -12.11 -11.47
N GLU A 193 -18.59 -11.08 -12.00
CA GLU A 193 -19.13 -11.06 -13.37
C GLU A 193 -18.01 -11.23 -14.41
N ASN A 194 -16.83 -10.66 -14.13
CA ASN A 194 -15.65 -10.70 -14.99
C ASN A 194 -14.59 -11.71 -14.55
N ARG A 195 -14.97 -12.78 -13.81
CA ARG A 195 -14.04 -13.75 -13.19
C ARG A 195 -13.09 -14.46 -14.16
N ASN A 196 -13.46 -14.54 -15.43
CA ASN A 196 -12.64 -15.14 -16.49
C ASN A 196 -11.87 -14.11 -17.32
N ALA A 197 -12.03 -12.82 -17.03
CA ALA A 197 -11.22 -11.77 -17.63
C ALA A 197 -9.79 -11.87 -17.06
N ALA A 198 -8.83 -11.45 -17.86
CA ALA A 198 -7.44 -11.31 -17.40
C ALA A 198 -7.12 -9.81 -17.39
N LEU A 199 -6.66 -9.31 -16.27
CA LEU A 199 -5.88 -8.08 -16.26
C LEU A 199 -4.52 -8.39 -16.89
N VAL A 200 -3.95 -7.45 -17.64
CA VAL A 200 -2.60 -7.61 -18.18
C VAL A 200 -1.65 -7.95 -17.02
N ALA A 201 -0.98 -9.10 -17.08
CA ALA A 201 -0.16 -9.61 -15.98
C ALA A 201 0.95 -8.63 -15.55
N SER A 202 1.45 -7.82 -16.48
CA SER A 202 2.43 -6.76 -16.20
C SER A 202 1.86 -5.57 -15.41
N ALA A 203 0.53 -5.43 -15.34
CA ALA A 203 -0.13 -4.40 -14.55
C ALA A 203 -0.57 -4.88 -13.15
N ASP A 204 -0.51 -6.20 -12.88
CA ASP A 204 -0.87 -6.79 -11.59
C ASP A 204 0.31 -7.54 -10.97
N PHE A 205 1.07 -6.84 -10.16
CA PHE A 205 2.24 -7.38 -9.45
C PHE A 205 1.89 -8.28 -8.26
N VAL A 206 0.60 -8.41 -7.91
CA VAL A 206 0.15 -9.20 -6.76
C VAL A 206 -0.30 -10.59 -7.19
N TYR A 207 -1.20 -10.67 -8.17
CA TYR A 207 -1.80 -11.94 -8.61
C TYR A 207 -1.62 -12.22 -10.10
N SER A 208 -0.79 -11.43 -10.79
CA SER A 208 -0.48 -11.61 -12.21
C SER A 208 -1.73 -11.67 -13.11
N GLY A 209 -2.71 -10.83 -12.81
CA GLY A 209 -3.96 -10.69 -13.57
C GLY A 209 -5.07 -11.68 -13.19
N ASN A 210 -4.90 -12.47 -12.14
CA ASN A 210 -5.92 -13.43 -11.73
C ASN A 210 -7.06 -12.76 -10.95
N VAL A 211 -8.18 -12.52 -11.64
CA VAL A 211 -9.37 -11.84 -11.10
C VAL A 211 -10.01 -12.63 -9.95
N GLN A 212 -10.07 -13.96 -10.03
CA GLN A 212 -10.68 -14.78 -8.98
C GLN A 212 -9.92 -14.66 -7.65
N LYS A 213 -8.59 -14.55 -7.68
CA LYS A 213 -7.79 -14.32 -6.48
C LYS A 213 -8.05 -12.94 -5.88
N TRP A 214 -8.30 -11.93 -6.70
CA TRP A 214 -8.71 -10.62 -6.21
C TRP A 214 -10.07 -10.65 -5.52
N VAL A 215 -11.03 -11.45 -6.01
CA VAL A 215 -12.31 -11.66 -5.32
C VAL A 215 -12.11 -12.33 -3.96
N LYS A 216 -11.30 -13.39 -3.89
CA LYS A 216 -10.95 -14.04 -2.61
C LYS A 216 -10.29 -13.07 -1.62
N PHE A 217 -9.38 -12.24 -2.11
CA PHE A 217 -8.75 -11.20 -1.29
C PHE A 217 -9.77 -10.18 -0.79
N ALA A 218 -10.67 -9.69 -1.65
CA ALA A 218 -11.70 -8.73 -1.29
C ALA A 218 -12.68 -9.29 -0.25
N ASN A 219 -13.13 -10.53 -0.42
CA ASN A 219 -13.97 -11.22 0.55
C ASN A 219 -13.26 -11.40 1.90
N SER A 220 -11.97 -11.77 1.88
CA SER A 220 -11.18 -11.92 3.11
C SER A 220 -10.95 -10.59 3.82
N LEU A 221 -10.72 -9.51 3.07
CA LEU A 221 -10.64 -8.15 3.60
C LEU A 221 -11.98 -7.70 4.20
N LYS A 222 -13.09 -7.95 3.50
CA LYS A 222 -14.44 -7.66 3.98
C LYS A 222 -14.75 -8.38 5.29
N LEU A 223 -14.44 -9.67 5.37
CA LEU A 223 -14.56 -10.46 6.60
C LEU A 223 -13.74 -9.87 7.75
N ARG A 224 -12.47 -9.53 7.47
CA ARG A 224 -11.58 -8.91 8.46
C ARG A 224 -12.16 -7.59 9.00
N LEU A 225 -12.64 -6.72 8.12
CA LEU A 225 -13.24 -5.44 8.50
C LEU A 225 -14.55 -5.62 9.25
N ALA A 226 -15.36 -6.61 8.88
CA ALA A 226 -16.58 -6.98 9.60
C ALA A 226 -16.31 -7.41 11.05
N ILE A 227 -15.31 -8.26 11.26
CA ILE A 227 -14.91 -8.70 12.60
C ILE A 227 -14.43 -7.52 13.46
N ARG A 228 -13.73 -6.54 12.86
CA ARG A 228 -13.25 -5.35 13.59
C ARG A 228 -14.38 -4.49 14.17
N ILE A 229 -15.53 -4.43 13.53
CA ILE A 229 -16.69 -3.66 14.01
C ILE A 229 -17.68 -4.49 14.84
N ALA A 230 -17.37 -5.76 15.13
CA ALA A 230 -18.31 -6.67 15.78
C ALA A 230 -18.83 -6.17 17.15
N ASN A 231 -18.00 -5.44 17.90
CA ASN A 231 -18.38 -4.91 19.21
C ASN A 231 -19.19 -3.60 19.13
N VAL A 232 -19.00 -2.81 18.07
CA VAL A 232 -19.64 -1.48 17.94
C VAL A 232 -20.87 -1.52 17.03
N SER A 233 -20.91 -2.44 16.07
CA SER A 233 -22.01 -2.61 15.12
C SER A 233 -22.24 -4.11 14.81
N PRO A 234 -22.73 -4.92 15.79
CA PRO A 234 -22.80 -6.37 15.65
C PRO A 234 -23.72 -6.85 14.52
N ALA A 235 -24.80 -6.13 14.24
CA ALA A 235 -25.72 -6.48 13.16
C ALA A 235 -25.06 -6.32 11.78
N LYS A 236 -24.39 -5.18 11.56
CA LYS A 236 -23.65 -4.92 10.32
C LYS A 236 -22.45 -5.85 10.18
N ALA A 237 -21.74 -6.11 11.27
CA ALA A 237 -20.63 -7.06 11.29
C ALA A 237 -21.08 -8.45 10.85
N LYS A 238 -22.18 -8.95 11.37
CA LYS A 238 -22.75 -10.24 10.99
C LYS A 238 -23.12 -10.27 9.51
N GLU A 239 -23.90 -9.27 9.05
CA GLU A 239 -24.32 -9.16 7.65
C GLU A 239 -23.11 -9.23 6.68
N MET A 240 -22.09 -8.41 6.94
CA MET A 240 -20.90 -8.33 6.08
C MET A 240 -20.03 -9.57 6.15
N ALA A 241 -19.87 -10.16 7.35
CA ALA A 241 -19.11 -11.39 7.52
C ALA A 241 -19.78 -12.58 6.82
N GLU A 242 -21.09 -12.77 7.01
CA GLU A 242 -21.83 -13.86 6.39
C GLU A 242 -21.84 -13.73 4.85
N SER A 243 -22.00 -12.52 4.31
CA SER A 243 -21.96 -12.32 2.88
C SER A 243 -20.57 -12.60 2.28
N ALA A 244 -19.49 -12.29 3.01
CA ALA A 244 -18.14 -12.61 2.56
C ALA A 244 -17.85 -14.12 2.59
N VAL A 245 -18.24 -14.82 3.66
CA VAL A 245 -18.01 -16.26 3.84
C VAL A 245 -18.81 -17.09 2.86
N ASN A 246 -20.06 -16.69 2.57
CA ASN A 246 -20.96 -17.43 1.69
C ASN A 246 -20.80 -17.09 0.19
N HIS A 247 -19.83 -16.25 -0.15
CA HIS A 247 -19.61 -15.89 -1.55
C HIS A 247 -19.08 -17.08 -2.37
N GLU A 248 -19.60 -17.27 -3.60
CA GLU A 248 -19.31 -18.46 -4.44
C GLU A 248 -17.82 -18.68 -4.73
N LEU A 249 -16.99 -17.61 -4.79
CA LEU A 249 -15.55 -17.72 -5.03
C LEU A 249 -14.74 -17.85 -3.73
N GLY A 250 -15.39 -17.76 -2.58
CA GLY A 250 -14.79 -18.02 -1.26
C GLY A 250 -13.79 -16.96 -0.80
N LEU A 251 -12.97 -17.38 0.15
CA LEU A 251 -11.95 -16.59 0.85
C LEU A 251 -10.53 -17.04 0.42
N ILE A 252 -9.51 -16.38 0.96
CA ILE A 252 -8.14 -16.90 0.98
C ILE A 252 -8.11 -18.11 1.92
N GLU A 253 -7.85 -19.30 1.39
CA GLU A 253 -7.85 -20.56 2.16
C GLU A 253 -6.47 -21.23 2.19
N THR A 254 -5.66 -20.98 1.19
CA THR A 254 -4.36 -21.62 1.04
C THR A 254 -3.25 -20.59 0.79
N ASN A 255 -2.00 -20.99 1.00
CA ASN A 255 -0.85 -20.16 0.68
C ASN A 255 -0.75 -19.77 -0.81
N ALA A 256 -1.38 -20.54 -1.70
CA ALA A 256 -1.45 -20.21 -3.13
C ALA A 256 -2.35 -19.00 -3.42
N ASP A 257 -3.25 -18.66 -2.49
CA ASP A 257 -4.15 -17.50 -2.59
C ASP A 257 -3.57 -16.23 -1.94
N ASN A 258 -2.40 -16.31 -1.30
CA ASN A 258 -1.78 -15.17 -0.63
C ASN A 258 -1.53 -14.01 -1.59
N ALA A 259 -1.93 -12.81 -1.18
CA ALA A 259 -1.54 -11.58 -1.86
C ALA A 259 -0.05 -11.30 -1.57
N THR A 260 0.77 -11.43 -2.59
CA THR A 260 2.21 -11.25 -2.45
C THR A 260 2.68 -10.15 -3.38
N TRP A 261 3.23 -9.08 -2.81
CA TRP A 261 3.90 -8.03 -3.56
C TRP A 261 5.41 -8.10 -3.31
N LYS A 262 6.19 -8.23 -4.39
CA LYS A 262 7.65 -8.36 -4.31
C LYS A 262 8.30 -7.00 -4.48
N TYR A 263 9.25 -6.70 -3.63
CA TYR A 263 10.11 -5.53 -3.82
C TYR A 263 11.05 -5.73 -5.00
N PHE A 264 11.27 -4.67 -5.76
CA PHE A 264 12.10 -4.72 -6.96
C PHE A 264 13.55 -4.33 -6.68
N GLY A 265 14.47 -4.90 -7.45
CA GLY A 265 15.88 -4.56 -7.42
C GLY A 265 16.55 -4.94 -6.10
N THR A 266 17.27 -4.00 -5.51
CA THR A 266 18.05 -4.17 -4.27
C THR A 266 17.28 -3.76 -3.02
N ILE A 267 15.97 -3.49 -3.12
CA ILE A 267 15.17 -3.06 -1.97
C ILE A 267 14.96 -4.24 -1.04
N SER A 268 15.51 -4.16 0.15
CA SER A 268 15.22 -5.08 1.25
C SER A 268 13.83 -4.80 1.82
N ASN A 269 13.20 -5.82 2.43
CA ASN A 269 11.91 -5.62 3.10
C ASN A 269 12.01 -4.49 4.15
N PRO A 270 11.24 -3.41 4.04
CA PRO A 270 11.35 -2.26 4.93
C PRO A 270 11.09 -2.59 6.39
N LEU A 271 10.16 -3.50 6.69
CA LEU A 271 9.93 -3.94 8.07
C LEU A 271 11.14 -4.69 8.63
N PHE A 272 11.78 -5.56 7.84
CA PHE A 272 13.03 -6.21 8.25
C PHE A 272 14.12 -5.18 8.57
N MET A 273 14.26 -4.16 7.73
CA MET A 273 15.23 -3.08 7.97
C MET A 273 14.87 -2.23 9.20
N ALA A 274 13.57 -1.96 9.39
CA ALA A 274 13.09 -1.18 10.53
C ALA A 274 13.28 -1.92 11.87
N VAL A 275 12.99 -3.21 11.91
CA VAL A 275 13.18 -4.04 13.13
C VAL A 275 14.65 -4.13 13.50
N ARG A 276 15.55 -4.18 12.53
CA ARG A 276 17.01 -4.27 12.75
C ARG A 276 17.72 -2.91 12.81
N TYR A 277 16.95 -1.82 12.81
CA TYR A 277 17.54 -0.48 12.84
C TYR A 277 18.39 -0.27 14.11
N ASN A 278 19.58 0.25 13.93
CA ASN A 278 20.58 0.44 14.98
C ASN A 278 21.08 -0.85 15.71
N GLU A 279 20.82 -2.04 15.15
CA GLU A 279 21.22 -3.31 15.79
C GLU A 279 22.73 -3.37 16.07
N GLU A 280 23.57 -3.00 15.10
CA GLU A 280 25.02 -3.02 15.24
C GLU A 280 25.57 -1.91 16.15
N ALA A 281 24.91 -0.74 16.14
CA ALA A 281 25.40 0.43 16.87
C ALA A 281 25.02 0.44 18.35
N SER A 282 23.82 -0.02 18.69
CA SER A 282 23.24 0.09 20.04
C SER A 282 22.43 -1.13 20.50
N GLY A 283 22.53 -2.25 19.80
CA GLY A 283 21.74 -3.44 20.08
C GLY A 283 20.32 -3.42 19.54
N GLY A 284 19.96 -2.39 18.76
CA GLY A 284 18.67 -2.22 18.12
C GLY A 284 17.71 -1.30 18.88
N ASP A 285 16.80 -0.69 18.13
CA ASP A 285 15.75 0.19 18.67
C ASP A 285 14.46 -0.58 18.96
N THR A 286 14.29 -1.78 18.42
CA THR A 286 13.06 -2.57 18.50
C THR A 286 13.38 -3.98 18.99
N HIS A 287 12.72 -4.38 20.06
CA HIS A 287 12.85 -5.71 20.66
C HIS A 287 11.49 -6.40 20.75
N PRO A 288 11.43 -7.74 20.92
CA PRO A 288 10.20 -8.40 21.26
C PRO A 288 9.64 -7.87 22.60
N ALA A 289 8.33 -7.60 22.62
CA ALA A 289 7.69 -7.17 23.86
C ALA A 289 7.58 -8.32 24.85
N ALA A 290 7.65 -7.99 26.15
CA ALA A 290 7.43 -8.96 27.20
C ALA A 290 6.06 -9.65 27.10
N ASP A 291 5.05 -8.95 26.57
CA ASP A 291 3.71 -9.50 26.34
C ASP A 291 3.75 -10.74 25.44
N ILE A 292 4.26 -10.62 24.21
CA ILE A 292 4.30 -11.76 23.28
C ILE A 292 5.17 -12.90 23.84
N ILE A 293 6.31 -12.58 24.45
CA ILE A 293 7.21 -13.60 25.00
C ILE A 293 6.56 -14.33 26.17
N CYS A 294 5.85 -13.64 27.08
CA CYS A 294 5.12 -14.26 28.17
C CYS A 294 4.03 -15.21 27.66
N TYR A 295 3.27 -14.81 26.66
CA TYR A 295 2.27 -15.70 26.03
C TYR A 295 2.93 -16.94 25.43
N MET A 296 3.97 -16.77 24.62
CA MET A 296 4.65 -17.89 23.97
C MET A 296 5.37 -18.80 24.95
N ASN A 297 5.92 -18.27 26.03
CA ASN A 297 6.50 -19.06 27.11
C ASN A 297 5.41 -19.84 27.87
N GLY A 298 4.31 -19.17 28.24
CA GLY A 298 3.20 -19.78 29.00
C GLY A 298 2.50 -20.92 28.25
N TYR A 299 2.36 -20.81 26.93
CA TYR A 299 1.79 -21.85 26.09
C TYR A 299 2.82 -22.84 25.54
N ASN A 300 4.09 -22.69 25.88
CA ASN A 300 5.20 -23.49 25.31
C ASN A 300 5.19 -23.51 23.77
N ASP A 301 4.99 -22.34 23.16
CA ASP A 301 4.83 -22.20 21.73
C ASP A 301 6.15 -22.43 21.00
N ASN A 302 6.23 -23.51 20.21
CA ASN A 302 7.44 -23.88 19.47
C ASN A 302 7.87 -22.85 18.41
N ARG A 303 7.00 -21.93 18.00
CA ARG A 303 7.31 -20.87 17.04
C ARG A 303 8.30 -19.83 17.60
N ARG A 304 8.51 -19.81 18.93
CA ARG A 304 9.49 -18.90 19.56
C ARG A 304 10.85 -18.96 18.89
N ALA A 305 11.37 -20.17 18.71
CA ALA A 305 12.67 -20.38 18.10
C ALA A 305 12.76 -19.95 16.62
N SER A 306 11.60 -19.80 15.94
CA SER A 306 11.54 -19.30 14.58
C SER A 306 11.39 -17.78 14.50
N TYR A 307 10.91 -17.14 15.56
CA TYR A 307 10.63 -15.70 15.58
C TYR A 307 11.70 -14.89 16.29
N PHE A 308 12.33 -15.48 17.32
CA PHE A 308 13.22 -14.77 18.22
C PHE A 308 14.53 -15.53 18.43
N GLU A 309 15.61 -14.80 18.60
CA GLU A 309 16.87 -15.34 19.09
C GLU A 309 16.79 -15.55 20.60
N GLU A 310 17.60 -16.48 21.11
CA GLU A 310 17.69 -16.71 22.54
C GLU A 310 18.33 -15.51 23.25
N SER A 311 17.84 -15.23 24.44
CA SER A 311 18.39 -14.19 25.29
C SER A 311 19.82 -14.53 25.73
N LYS A 312 20.66 -13.51 25.89
CA LYS A 312 21.97 -13.62 26.50
C LYS A 312 21.94 -13.55 28.05
N TRP A 313 20.74 -13.44 28.63
CA TRP A 313 20.57 -13.41 30.07
C TRP A 313 20.70 -14.81 30.65
N GLU A 314 21.49 -14.93 31.69
CA GLU A 314 21.76 -16.20 32.37
C GLU A 314 20.44 -16.75 32.97
N GLY A 315 20.11 -18.00 32.64
CA GLY A 315 18.94 -18.71 33.14
C GLY A 315 17.63 -18.54 32.39
N GLU A 316 17.59 -17.68 31.36
CA GLU A 316 16.36 -17.41 30.57
C GLU A 316 16.63 -17.52 29.09
N SER A 317 15.90 -18.43 28.39
CA SER A 317 16.08 -18.64 26.95
C SER A 317 15.45 -17.53 26.12
N TYR A 318 14.25 -17.06 26.50
CA TYR A 318 13.50 -16.02 25.77
C TYR A 318 12.97 -14.98 26.73
N VAL A 319 13.45 -13.75 26.56
CA VAL A 319 13.07 -12.59 27.38
C VAL A 319 12.58 -11.48 26.47
N GLY A 320 11.47 -10.83 26.83
CA GLY A 320 10.91 -9.67 26.14
C GLY A 320 11.11 -8.39 26.92
N LEU A 321 11.26 -7.27 26.21
CA LEU A 321 11.33 -5.95 26.81
C LEU A 321 9.94 -5.48 27.27
N ARG A 322 9.86 -4.94 28.48
CA ARG A 322 8.62 -4.36 29.01
C ARG A 322 8.29 -3.06 28.29
N ARG A 323 7.07 -2.96 27.77
CA ARG A 323 6.57 -1.74 27.12
C ARG A 323 6.28 -0.63 28.12
N GLY A 324 6.39 0.62 27.70
CA GLY A 324 6.01 1.79 28.47
C GLY A 324 6.95 2.11 29.65
N ILE A 325 8.16 1.57 29.67
CA ILE A 325 9.18 1.97 30.63
C ILE A 325 9.95 3.19 30.14
N ASP A 326 10.37 4.03 31.07
CA ASP A 326 11.25 5.16 30.79
C ASP A 326 12.70 4.68 30.77
N LEU A 327 13.19 4.38 29.57
CA LEU A 327 14.55 3.88 29.36
C LEU A 327 15.65 4.89 29.75
N SER A 328 15.32 6.18 29.85
CA SER A 328 16.26 7.19 30.30
C SER A 328 16.57 7.07 31.81
N LYS A 329 15.79 6.28 32.55
CA LYS A 329 15.88 6.05 33.99
C LYS A 329 16.18 4.59 34.35
N ALA A 330 16.35 3.74 33.34
CA ALA A 330 16.60 2.31 33.51
C ALA A 330 18.08 1.99 33.69
#